data_4085f1f4e28181ceeb58ff3a1743826a
#
_entry.id   4085f1f4e28181ceeb58ff3a1743826a
#
_cell.length_a   1.000
_cell.length_b   1.000
_cell.length_c   1.000
_cell.angle_alpha   90.00
_cell.angle_beta   90.00
_cell.angle_gamma   90.00
#
_symmetry.space_group_name_H-M   'P 1'
#
loop_
_entity.id
_entity.type
_entity.pdbx_description
1 polymer ?
#
loop_
_entity_poly.entity_id
_entity_poly.type
_entity_poly.pdbx_seq_one_letter_code
_entity_poly.pdbx_strand_id
1 'polypeptide(L)'
;RDAWYFRVRDMEDPYEINVDPDLANKDNLTFFINYKVYDYHNRFIGAAGVGLTVDAVIKLIDKYQQRYQRSVYFVDTFGRLVLTGAEGGPEGAHIGQSLAEVDSMKSLVSLLPKPHSGSYEYSTHGQGHFLNVRFIPELNWYLFVGKREDGALIEIRQSLYLNLLICLLVTLIVLALL
;
A
#
# COMPACT_ATOMS: atom_id res chain seq x y z
N ARG A 1 1.23 29.30 17.00
CA ARG A 1 2.32 28.33 17.16
C ARG A 1 1.80 26.97 17.66
N ASP A 2 0.72 26.96 18.45
CA ASP A 2 0.19 25.76 19.12
C ASP A 2 -1.17 25.32 18.57
N ALA A 3 -1.49 25.68 17.32
CA ALA A 3 -2.78 25.35 16.69
C ALA A 3 -3.06 23.84 16.67
N TRP A 4 -2.04 23.01 16.50
CA TRP A 4 -2.14 21.56 16.53
C TRP A 4 -2.65 21.04 17.88
N TYR A 5 -2.20 21.62 19.01
CA TYR A 5 -2.63 21.23 20.35
C TYR A 5 -4.14 21.47 20.54
N PHE A 6 -4.64 22.63 20.12
CA PHE A 6 -6.06 22.95 20.23
C PHE A 6 -6.91 22.06 19.33
N ARG A 7 -6.41 21.75 18.13
CA ARG A 7 -7.07 20.81 17.20
C ARG A 7 -7.17 19.42 17.84
N VAL A 8 -6.07 18.88 18.39
CA VAL A 8 -6.06 17.58 19.09
C VAL A 8 -6.98 17.59 20.31
N ARG A 9 -6.97 18.67 21.11
CA ARG A 9 -7.85 18.79 22.28
C ARG A 9 -9.33 18.70 21.91
N ASP A 10 -9.73 19.39 20.85
CA ASP A 10 -11.13 19.61 20.49
C ASP A 10 -11.69 18.56 19.52
N MET A 11 -10.86 17.70 18.91
CA MET A 11 -11.31 16.60 18.03
C MET A 11 -12.14 15.57 18.80
N GLU A 12 -13.01 14.83 18.13
CA GLU A 12 -13.78 13.73 18.72
C GLU A 12 -12.94 12.45 18.85
N ASP A 13 -12.09 12.19 17.85
CA ASP A 13 -11.23 11.00 17.79
C ASP A 13 -10.12 11.00 18.85
N PRO A 14 -9.61 9.83 19.26
CA PRO A 14 -8.54 9.72 20.25
C PRO A 14 -7.18 10.18 19.71
N TYR A 15 -6.98 10.20 18.40
CA TYR A 15 -5.75 10.62 17.74
C TYR A 15 -6.03 11.23 16.37
N GLU A 16 -5.06 11.96 15.83
CA GLU A 16 -5.02 12.38 14.43
C GLU A 16 -3.68 11.99 13.79
N ILE A 17 -3.68 11.82 12.47
CA ILE A 17 -2.48 11.71 11.66
C ILE A 17 -2.50 12.85 10.65
N ASN A 18 -1.42 13.63 10.60
CA ASN A 18 -1.27 14.71 9.63
C ASN A 18 0.16 14.78 9.09
N VAL A 19 0.33 15.41 7.94
CA VAL A 19 1.64 15.63 7.32
C VAL A 19 1.84 17.13 7.19
N ASP A 20 2.76 17.65 7.99
CA ASP A 20 3.08 19.07 8.06
C ASP A 20 4.60 19.29 8.09
N PRO A 21 5.09 20.49 7.71
CA PRO A 21 6.47 20.88 7.97
C PRO A 21 6.75 20.94 9.47
N ASP A 22 7.80 20.28 9.92
CA ASP A 22 8.25 20.32 11.32
C ASP A 22 9.09 21.58 11.57
N LEU A 23 8.46 22.60 12.17
CA LEU A 23 9.10 23.87 12.50
C LEU A 23 10.28 23.72 13.48
N ALA A 24 10.35 22.64 14.23
CA ALA A 24 11.46 22.34 15.14
C ALA A 24 12.64 21.67 14.42
N ASN A 25 12.37 21.04 13.25
CA ASN A 25 13.36 20.27 12.48
C ASN A 25 13.53 20.83 11.05
N LYS A 26 13.85 22.13 10.95
CA LYS A 26 14.19 22.82 9.69
C LYS A 26 13.13 22.68 8.59
N ASP A 27 11.85 22.74 8.98
CA ASP A 27 10.70 22.59 8.09
C ASP A 27 10.69 21.28 7.28
N ASN A 28 11.35 20.23 7.75
CA ASN A 28 11.28 18.92 7.12
C ASN A 28 9.84 18.40 7.18
N LEU A 29 9.35 17.93 6.06
CA LEU A 29 8.03 17.32 5.98
C LEU A 29 7.98 16.08 6.88
N THR A 30 7.02 16.06 7.80
CA THR A 30 6.94 15.09 8.87
C THR A 30 5.52 14.57 9.04
N PHE A 31 5.39 13.27 9.18
CA PHE A 31 4.16 12.62 9.60
C PHE A 31 4.04 12.75 11.11
N PHE A 32 3.02 13.44 11.58
CA PHE A 32 2.70 13.55 13.00
C PHE A 32 1.55 12.62 13.35
N ILE A 33 1.72 11.90 14.45
CA ILE A 33 0.69 11.09 15.08
C ILE A 33 0.47 11.68 16.48
N ASN A 34 -0.64 12.37 16.66
CA ASN A 34 -0.94 13.14 17.87
C ASN A 34 -2.08 12.48 18.63
N TYR A 35 -1.90 12.23 19.92
CA TYR A 35 -2.86 11.59 20.81
C TYR A 35 -3.33 12.52 21.91
N LYS A 36 -4.59 12.37 22.30
CA LYS A 36 -5.10 12.90 23.57
C LYS A 36 -4.54 12.11 24.73
N VAL A 37 -4.07 12.80 25.74
CA VAL A 37 -3.58 12.19 26.98
C VAL A 37 -4.58 12.44 28.10
N TYR A 38 -4.96 11.37 28.79
CA TYR A 38 -5.91 11.41 29.90
C TYR A 38 -5.25 10.91 31.19
N ASP A 39 -5.70 11.43 32.33
CA ASP A 39 -5.34 10.88 33.63
C ASP A 39 -6.15 9.60 33.94
N TYR A 40 -5.84 8.95 35.05
CA TYR A 40 -6.53 7.74 35.50
C TYR A 40 -8.01 7.96 35.92
N HIS A 41 -8.48 9.21 35.97
CA HIS A 41 -9.89 9.57 36.12
C HIS A 41 -10.55 9.94 34.78
N ASN A 42 -9.91 9.65 33.66
CA ASN A 42 -10.36 9.96 32.30
C ASN A 42 -10.53 11.48 32.04
N ARG A 43 -9.76 12.34 32.73
CA ARG A 43 -9.74 13.79 32.48
C ARG A 43 -8.61 14.09 31.50
N PHE A 44 -8.91 14.86 30.45
CA PHE A 44 -7.90 15.32 29.51
C PHE A 44 -6.83 16.15 30.21
N ILE A 45 -5.58 15.78 30.11
CA ILE A 45 -4.44 16.46 30.72
C ILE A 45 -3.44 17.02 29.71
N GLY A 46 -3.59 16.68 28.42
CA GLY A 46 -2.71 17.19 27.39
C GLY A 46 -2.76 16.39 26.09
N ALA A 47 -1.88 16.78 25.18
CA ALA A 47 -1.66 16.06 23.93
C ALA A 47 -0.19 15.61 23.87
N ALA A 48 0.06 14.43 23.32
CA ALA A 48 1.38 13.91 23.04
C ALA A 48 1.43 13.42 21.59
N GLY A 49 2.58 13.62 20.93
CA GLY A 49 2.74 13.20 19.56
C GLY A 49 4.13 12.66 19.26
N VAL A 50 4.21 11.90 18.19
CA VAL A 50 5.47 11.46 17.57
C VAL A 50 5.51 11.95 16.15
N GLY A 51 6.69 12.42 15.70
CA GLY A 51 6.94 12.82 14.33
C GLY A 51 7.87 11.82 13.64
N LEU A 52 7.52 11.41 12.43
CA LEU A 52 8.35 10.62 11.54
C LEU A 52 8.64 11.44 10.29
N THR A 53 9.90 11.75 10.03
CA THR A 53 10.26 12.42 8.77
C THR A 53 9.89 11.55 7.57
N VAL A 54 9.60 12.17 6.44
CA VAL A 54 9.31 11.45 5.18
C VAL A 54 10.43 10.48 4.84
N ASP A 55 11.70 10.87 5.03
CA ASP A 55 12.86 10.00 4.82
C ASP A 55 12.84 8.75 5.72
N ALA A 56 12.41 8.89 6.98
CA ALA A 56 12.27 7.76 7.88
C ALA A 56 11.16 6.80 7.42
N VAL A 57 10.05 7.35 6.92
CA VAL A 57 8.94 6.55 6.36
C VAL A 57 9.39 5.83 5.08
N ILE A 58 10.11 6.50 4.18
CA ILE A 58 10.69 5.88 2.97
C ILE A 58 11.58 4.69 3.35
N LYS A 59 12.49 4.86 4.31
CA LYS A 59 13.35 3.76 4.80
C LYS A 59 12.56 2.59 5.39
N LEU A 60 11.45 2.86 6.06
CA LEU A 60 10.54 1.81 6.56
C LEU A 60 9.87 1.06 5.41
N ILE A 61 9.41 1.78 4.39
CA ILE A 61 8.84 1.20 3.17
C ILE A 61 9.87 0.31 2.48
N ASP A 62 11.10 0.80 2.26
CA ASP A 62 12.19 0.04 1.63
C ASP A 62 12.49 -1.26 2.37
N LYS A 63 12.62 -1.16 3.70
CA LYS A 63 12.84 -2.35 4.55
C LYS A 63 11.73 -3.37 4.42
N TYR A 64 10.48 -2.92 4.37
CA TYR A 64 9.32 -3.77 4.19
C TYR A 64 9.31 -4.41 2.80
N GLN A 65 9.52 -3.62 1.76
CA GLN A 65 9.58 -4.07 0.37
C GLN A 65 10.63 -5.16 0.17
N GLN A 66 11.85 -4.94 0.68
CA GLN A 66 12.94 -5.91 0.61
C GLN A 66 12.62 -7.19 1.39
N ARG A 67 12.10 -7.07 2.61
CA ARG A 67 11.82 -8.23 3.47
C ARG A 67 10.72 -9.14 2.93
N TYR A 68 9.67 -8.54 2.38
CA TYR A 68 8.45 -9.26 1.98
C TYR A 68 8.28 -9.40 0.47
N GLN A 69 9.20 -8.85 -0.32
CA GLN A 69 9.12 -8.82 -1.78
C GLN A 69 7.77 -8.25 -2.25
N ARG A 70 7.40 -7.10 -1.67
CA ARG A 70 6.15 -6.39 -1.94
C ARG A 70 6.47 -4.99 -2.42
N SER A 71 5.70 -4.46 -3.36
CA SER A 71 5.70 -3.04 -3.66
C SER A 71 4.74 -2.32 -2.72
N VAL A 72 5.16 -1.18 -2.17
CA VAL A 72 4.33 -0.35 -1.28
C VAL A 72 4.43 1.08 -1.73
N TYR A 73 3.27 1.71 -1.96
CA TYR A 73 3.20 3.11 -2.34
C TYR A 73 1.89 3.74 -1.91
N PHE A 74 1.89 5.06 -1.77
CA PHE A 74 0.73 5.84 -1.38
C PHE A 74 0.30 6.74 -2.53
N VAL A 75 -1.00 6.87 -2.69
CA VAL A 75 -1.65 7.58 -3.80
C VAL A 75 -2.71 8.51 -3.23
N ASP A 76 -2.77 9.75 -3.71
CA ASP A 76 -3.82 10.68 -3.31
C ASP A 76 -5.18 10.30 -3.95
N THR A 77 -6.23 10.99 -3.54
CA THR A 77 -7.59 10.77 -4.09
C THR A 77 -7.74 11.20 -5.55
N PHE A 78 -6.74 11.88 -6.12
CA PHE A 78 -6.68 12.24 -7.54
C PHE A 78 -5.90 11.20 -8.37
N GLY A 79 -5.40 10.15 -7.74
CA GLY A 79 -4.63 9.10 -8.40
C GLY A 79 -3.16 9.44 -8.63
N ARG A 80 -2.58 10.42 -7.89
CA ARG A 80 -1.17 10.78 -7.99
C ARG A 80 -0.35 10.07 -6.93
N LEU A 81 0.82 9.59 -7.32
CA LEU A 81 1.78 8.97 -6.41
C LEU A 81 2.34 10.02 -5.43
N VAL A 82 2.10 9.86 -4.14
CA VAL A 82 2.53 10.80 -3.08
C VAL A 82 3.73 10.31 -2.30
N LEU A 83 3.87 8.99 -2.14
CA LEU A 83 4.97 8.40 -1.39
C LEU A 83 5.23 6.98 -1.86
N THR A 84 6.51 6.63 -1.97
CA THR A 84 6.98 5.28 -2.31
C THR A 84 8.36 5.05 -1.74
N GLY A 85 8.87 3.82 -1.80
CA GLY A 85 10.26 3.51 -1.51
C GLY A 85 11.21 4.00 -2.62
N ALA A 86 12.51 3.75 -2.43
CA ALA A 86 13.56 4.20 -3.34
C ALA A 86 13.45 3.61 -4.76
N GLU A 87 12.85 2.43 -4.90
CA GLU A 87 12.63 1.78 -6.20
C GLU A 87 11.53 2.44 -7.05
N GLY A 88 10.81 3.42 -6.48
CA GLY A 88 9.69 4.07 -7.15
C GLY A 88 8.36 3.30 -7.04
N GLY A 89 7.35 3.82 -7.72
CA GLY A 89 6.03 3.20 -7.84
C GLY A 89 5.95 2.15 -8.95
N PRO A 90 4.71 1.78 -9.37
CA PRO A 90 4.50 0.81 -10.44
C PRO A 90 5.14 1.29 -11.75
N GLU A 91 5.80 0.36 -12.46
CA GLU A 91 6.51 0.64 -13.73
C GLU A 91 7.53 1.81 -13.63
N GLY A 92 8.10 2.05 -12.43
CA GLY A 92 9.07 3.12 -12.22
C GLY A 92 8.45 4.50 -12.03
N ALA A 93 7.14 4.61 -11.81
CA ALA A 93 6.47 5.87 -11.56
C ALA A 93 7.12 6.63 -10.39
N HIS A 94 7.26 7.94 -10.54
CA HIS A 94 7.86 8.82 -9.54
C HIS A 94 6.83 9.65 -8.78
N ILE A 95 7.22 10.18 -7.64
CA ILE A 95 6.34 11.02 -6.80
C ILE A 95 5.84 12.22 -7.62
N GLY A 96 4.54 12.48 -7.51
CA GLY A 96 3.82 13.51 -8.26
C GLY A 96 3.22 13.03 -9.59
N GLN A 97 3.66 11.89 -10.12
CA GLN A 97 3.12 11.32 -11.35
C GLN A 97 1.71 10.76 -11.14
N SER A 98 0.85 10.94 -12.14
CA SER A 98 -0.48 10.34 -12.16
C SER A 98 -0.39 8.86 -12.52
N LEU A 99 -0.98 7.98 -11.72
CA LEU A 99 -1.07 6.56 -12.03
C LEU A 99 -1.99 6.27 -13.23
N ALA A 100 -2.82 7.24 -13.65
CA ALA A 100 -3.59 7.15 -14.89
C ALA A 100 -2.70 7.15 -16.15
N GLU A 101 -1.45 7.61 -16.04
CA GLU A 101 -0.45 7.58 -17.10
C GLU A 101 0.32 6.26 -17.16
N VAL A 102 0.19 5.42 -16.12
CA VAL A 102 0.80 4.09 -16.03
C VAL A 102 -0.16 3.06 -16.60
N ASP A 103 0.22 2.38 -17.68
CA ASP A 103 -0.70 1.54 -18.46
C ASP A 103 -1.38 0.44 -17.64
N SER A 104 -0.66 -0.22 -16.74
CA SER A 104 -1.21 -1.25 -15.85
C SER A 104 -2.17 -0.70 -14.77
N MET A 105 -2.11 0.60 -14.47
CA MET A 105 -2.87 1.22 -13.37
C MET A 105 -4.10 2.01 -13.83
N LYS A 106 -4.25 2.30 -15.12
CA LYS A 106 -5.35 3.12 -15.66
C LYS A 106 -6.73 2.66 -15.23
N SER A 107 -6.99 1.36 -15.28
CA SER A 107 -8.27 0.78 -14.89
C SER A 107 -8.53 0.88 -13.38
N LEU A 108 -7.47 0.77 -12.58
CA LEU A 108 -7.55 0.83 -11.11
C LEU A 108 -7.79 2.26 -10.62
N VAL A 109 -7.14 3.24 -11.23
CA VAL A 109 -7.30 4.66 -10.88
C VAL A 109 -8.74 5.12 -11.07
N SER A 110 -9.45 4.60 -12.06
CA SER A 110 -10.87 4.91 -12.28
C SER A 110 -11.79 4.46 -11.14
N LEU A 111 -11.33 3.56 -10.30
CA LEU A 111 -12.07 3.03 -9.14
C LEU A 111 -11.81 3.84 -7.85
N LEU A 112 -10.77 4.70 -7.84
CA LEU A 112 -10.34 5.45 -6.65
C LEU A 112 -11.28 6.58 -6.15
N PRO A 113 -12.17 7.22 -6.96
CA PRO A 113 -13.00 8.33 -6.50
C PRO A 113 -13.99 7.99 -5.37
N LYS A 114 -14.11 6.71 -5.01
CA LYS A 114 -14.93 6.25 -3.87
C LYS A 114 -13.99 5.70 -2.81
N PRO A 115 -14.14 6.04 -1.51
CA PRO A 115 -13.33 5.47 -0.45
C PRO A 115 -13.52 3.94 -0.44
N HIS A 116 -12.59 3.26 -1.08
CA HIS A 116 -12.64 1.82 -1.34
C HIS A 116 -11.41 1.15 -0.76
N SER A 117 -11.63 0.06 -0.07
CA SER A 117 -10.57 -0.91 0.23
C SER A 117 -10.91 -2.19 -0.53
N GLY A 118 -9.93 -2.78 -1.19
CA GLY A 118 -10.18 -3.97 -2.00
C GLY A 118 -8.90 -4.66 -2.47
N SER A 119 -9.08 -5.84 -3.03
CA SER A 119 -8.00 -6.60 -3.67
C SER A 119 -8.27 -6.66 -5.17
N TYR A 120 -7.25 -6.41 -5.95
CA TYR A 120 -7.31 -6.35 -7.41
C TYR A 120 -6.22 -7.22 -7.99
N GLU A 121 -6.50 -7.77 -9.17
CA GLU A 121 -5.53 -8.45 -9.99
C GLU A 121 -5.33 -7.68 -11.28
N TYR A 122 -4.08 -7.53 -11.70
CA TYR A 122 -3.75 -6.92 -12.99
C TYR A 122 -2.54 -7.63 -13.60
N SER A 123 -2.35 -7.44 -14.89
CA SER A 123 -1.23 -8.03 -15.60
C SER A 123 -0.37 -6.96 -16.26
N THR A 124 0.94 -7.07 -16.11
CA THR A 124 1.93 -6.20 -16.76
C THR A 124 2.92 -7.05 -17.52
N HIS A 125 3.07 -6.81 -18.82
CA HIS A 125 3.98 -7.58 -19.68
C HIS A 125 3.78 -9.11 -19.59
N GLY A 126 2.52 -9.55 -19.44
CA GLY A 126 2.17 -10.97 -19.31
C GLY A 126 2.44 -11.57 -17.94
N GLN A 127 2.82 -10.77 -16.95
CA GLN A 127 3.06 -11.20 -15.59
C GLN A 127 1.91 -10.75 -14.69
N GLY A 128 1.32 -11.67 -13.91
CA GLY A 128 0.25 -11.41 -12.97
C GLY A 128 0.74 -10.63 -11.74
N HIS A 129 -0.09 -9.73 -11.25
CA HIS A 129 0.16 -8.94 -10.05
C HIS A 129 -1.10 -8.90 -9.20
N PHE A 130 -0.94 -9.09 -7.91
CA PHE A 130 -1.97 -8.87 -6.90
C PHE A 130 -1.75 -7.53 -6.25
N LEU A 131 -2.80 -6.75 -6.08
CA LEU A 131 -2.77 -5.44 -5.46
C LEU A 131 -3.84 -5.33 -4.40
N ASN A 132 -3.43 -5.06 -3.17
CA ASN A 132 -4.33 -4.66 -2.10
C ASN A 132 -4.33 -3.15 -1.99
N VAL A 133 -5.52 -2.56 -1.98
CA VAL A 133 -5.74 -1.13 -1.82
C VAL A 133 -6.49 -0.89 -0.53
N ARG A 134 -6.00 0.02 0.29
CA ARG A 134 -6.66 0.46 1.52
C ARG A 134 -6.71 1.98 1.58
N PHE A 135 -7.89 2.53 1.76
CA PHE A 135 -8.06 3.94 2.04
C PHE A 135 -7.69 4.25 3.49
N ILE A 136 -6.92 5.31 3.71
CA ILE A 136 -6.51 5.84 5.01
C ILE A 136 -7.18 7.20 5.18
N PRO A 137 -8.30 7.27 5.91
CA PRO A 137 -9.09 8.50 6.02
C PRO A 137 -8.29 9.67 6.58
N GLU A 138 -7.43 9.42 7.57
CA GLU A 138 -6.64 10.42 8.28
C GLU A 138 -5.67 11.18 7.36
N LEU A 139 -5.15 10.50 6.32
CA LEU A 139 -4.27 11.09 5.33
C LEU A 139 -5.01 11.51 4.05
N ASN A 140 -6.25 11.06 3.89
CA ASN A 140 -6.98 11.15 2.63
C ASN A 140 -6.20 10.54 1.45
N TRP A 141 -5.49 9.43 1.72
CA TRP A 141 -4.67 8.69 0.77
C TRP A 141 -5.07 7.23 0.69
N TYR A 142 -4.67 6.62 -0.39
CA TYR A 142 -4.74 5.17 -0.57
C TYR A 142 -3.37 4.55 -0.36
N LEU A 143 -3.30 3.51 0.45
CA LEU A 143 -2.14 2.61 0.55
C LEU A 143 -2.33 1.48 -0.47
N PHE A 144 -1.36 1.32 -1.34
CA PHE A 144 -1.27 0.24 -2.30
C PHE A 144 -0.16 -0.72 -1.87
N VAL A 145 -0.49 -2.01 -1.78
CA VAL A 145 0.48 -3.07 -1.49
C VAL A 145 0.38 -4.12 -2.60
N GLY A 146 1.39 -4.14 -3.46
CA GLY A 146 1.48 -5.04 -4.58
C GLY A 146 2.31 -6.28 -4.29
N LYS A 147 1.93 -7.41 -4.89
CA LYS A 147 2.74 -8.62 -4.97
C LYS A 147 2.79 -9.09 -6.42
N ARG A 148 3.98 -9.36 -6.92
CA ARG A 148 4.15 -10.08 -8.19
C ARG A 148 3.72 -11.53 -8.00
N GLU A 149 3.02 -12.10 -8.97
CA GLU A 149 2.75 -13.53 -8.99
C GLU A 149 4.10 -14.27 -9.07
N ASP A 150 4.37 -15.11 -8.09
CA ASP A 150 5.63 -15.85 -8.04
C ASP A 150 5.67 -16.83 -9.21
N GLY A 151 6.72 -16.81 -10.01
CA GLY A 151 6.92 -17.73 -11.15
C GLY A 151 6.83 -19.21 -10.74
N ALA A 152 7.13 -19.51 -9.47
CA ALA A 152 6.94 -20.84 -8.88
C ALA A 152 5.49 -21.35 -8.96
N LEU A 153 4.47 -20.45 -8.83
CA LEU A 153 3.08 -20.85 -9.00
C LEU A 153 2.75 -21.21 -10.45
N ILE A 154 3.35 -20.53 -11.41
CA ILE A 154 3.19 -20.83 -12.84
C ILE A 154 3.81 -22.19 -13.15
N GLU A 155 5.02 -22.46 -12.66
CA GLU A 155 5.70 -23.75 -12.81
C GLU A 155 4.92 -24.91 -12.17
N ILE A 156 4.39 -24.68 -10.94
CA ILE A 156 3.55 -25.67 -10.26
C ILE A 156 2.28 -25.97 -11.06
N ARG A 157 1.60 -24.94 -11.58
CA ARG A 157 0.41 -25.13 -12.43
C ARG A 157 0.74 -25.88 -13.72
N GLN A 158 1.83 -25.56 -14.39
CA GLN A 158 2.27 -26.26 -15.59
C GLN A 158 2.60 -27.74 -15.29
N SER A 159 3.32 -28.01 -14.21
CA SER A 159 3.61 -29.39 -13.77
C SER A 159 2.36 -30.15 -13.42
N LEU A 160 1.38 -29.51 -12.78
CA LEU A 160 0.09 -30.14 -12.45
C LEU A 160 -0.68 -30.53 -13.72
N TYR A 161 -0.79 -29.62 -14.70
CA TYR A 161 -1.47 -29.93 -15.97
C TYR A 161 -0.76 -31.02 -16.77
N LEU A 162 0.58 -31.00 -16.77
CA LEU A 162 1.37 -32.04 -17.43
C LEU A 162 1.13 -33.42 -16.78
N ASN A 163 1.16 -33.49 -15.45
CA ASN A 163 0.90 -34.72 -14.72
C ASN A 163 -0.54 -35.24 -14.94
N LEU A 164 -1.55 -34.37 -14.95
CA LEU A 164 -2.92 -34.74 -15.30
C LEU A 164 -3.05 -35.29 -16.69
N LEU A 165 -2.36 -34.68 -17.66
CA LEU A 165 -2.35 -35.16 -19.06
C LEU A 165 -1.72 -36.55 -19.16
N ILE A 166 -0.58 -36.76 -18.51
CA ILE A 166 0.11 -38.08 -18.48
C ILE A 166 -0.80 -39.13 -17.84
N CYS A 167 -1.42 -38.85 -16.70
CA CYS A 167 -2.37 -39.76 -16.05
C CYS A 167 -3.54 -40.10 -16.96
N LEU A 168 -4.10 -39.12 -17.68
CA LEU A 168 -5.18 -39.33 -18.63
C LEU A 168 -4.74 -40.25 -19.78
N LEU A 169 -3.59 -40.00 -20.38
CA LEU A 169 -3.03 -40.81 -21.44
C LEU A 169 -2.79 -42.26 -21.00
N VAL A 170 -2.18 -42.46 -19.86
CA VAL A 170 -1.93 -43.81 -19.30
C VAL A 170 -3.26 -44.54 -19.08
N THR A 171 -4.27 -43.86 -18.51
CA THR A 171 -5.61 -44.44 -18.29
C THR A 171 -6.26 -44.86 -19.63
N LEU A 172 -6.19 -44.01 -20.64
CA LEU A 172 -6.72 -44.33 -21.99
C LEU A 172 -6.03 -45.51 -22.63
N ILE A 173 -4.68 -45.61 -22.52
CA ILE A 173 -3.92 -46.74 -23.01
C ILE A 173 -4.32 -48.04 -22.33
N VAL A 174 -4.45 -48.03 -21.00
CA VAL A 174 -4.88 -49.22 -20.23
C VAL A 174 -6.28 -49.65 -20.64
N LEU A 175 -7.24 -48.69 -20.80
CA LEU A 175 -8.59 -48.98 -21.26
C LEU A 175 -8.64 -49.53 -22.69
N ALA A 176 -7.71 -49.11 -23.55
CA ALA A 176 -7.65 -49.60 -24.96
C ALA A 176 -7.00 -51.01 -25.09
N LEU A 177 -6.24 -51.44 -24.08
CA LEU A 177 -5.61 -52.76 -24.00
C LEU A 177 -6.46 -53.83 -23.29
N LEU A 178 -7.49 -53.43 -22.58
CA LEU A 178 -8.50 -54.29 -21.95
C LEU A 178 -9.63 -54.62 -22.94
#